data_e385379951602909571a18d89ff8c525
#
_entry.id   e385379951602909571a18d89ff8c525
#
_cell.length_a   1.000
_cell.length_b   1.000
_cell.length_c   1.000
_cell.angle_alpha   90.00
_cell.angle_beta   90.00
_cell.angle_gamma   90.00
#
_symmetry.space_group_name_H-M   'P 1'
#
loop_
_entity.id
_entity.type
_entity.pdbx_description
1 polymer ?
#
loop_
_entity_poly.entity_id
_entity_poly.type
_entity_poly.pdbx_seq_one_letter_code
_entity_poly.pdbx_strand_id
1 'polypeptide(L)'
;SLLRVLQEKEFTRVGGTKPITVDTRIIAATNRDLKKAVDEGKFRDDLYYRLNVIAIELPPLREHKEDIPLLAHHFIEKFNIEMGGKIERITEEALERLMEYDWPGNVRELENVIERAMVITKGTFIKADDLHLSPQVIKGKRAASTSDDKTIKTVEKKHIEKILKENNWNIQKSAEKLGIDRVTLYNKIKKYKLTKE
;
A
#
# COMPACT_ATOMS: atom_id res chain seq x y z
N SER A 1 -33.72 -8.44 -7.00
CA SER A 1 -32.53 -8.42 -6.13
C SER A 1 -31.54 -9.51 -6.55
N LEU A 2 -30.25 -9.33 -6.22
CA LEU A 2 -29.20 -10.29 -6.57
C LEU A 2 -29.52 -11.71 -6.06
N LEU A 3 -30.06 -11.83 -4.86
CA LEU A 3 -30.46 -13.10 -4.27
C LEU A 3 -31.43 -13.89 -5.16
N ARG A 4 -32.40 -13.20 -5.78
CA ARG A 4 -33.34 -13.84 -6.70
C ARG A 4 -32.68 -14.40 -7.95
N VAL A 5 -31.68 -13.68 -8.50
CA VAL A 5 -30.89 -14.16 -9.64
C VAL A 5 -30.07 -15.41 -9.26
N LEU A 6 -29.51 -15.40 -8.03
CA LEU A 6 -28.75 -16.54 -7.52
C LEU A 6 -29.60 -17.79 -7.26
N GLN A 7 -30.87 -17.61 -6.87
CA GLN A 7 -31.77 -18.70 -6.50
C GLN A 7 -32.60 -19.22 -7.69
N GLU A 8 -33.24 -18.28 -8.38
CA GLU A 8 -34.27 -18.58 -9.39
C GLU A 8 -33.72 -18.48 -10.82
N LYS A 9 -32.48 -17.97 -10.99
CA LYS A 9 -31.90 -17.66 -12.30
C LYS A 9 -32.79 -16.73 -13.14
N GLU A 10 -33.51 -15.84 -12.47
CA GLU A 10 -34.44 -14.91 -13.08
C GLU A 10 -34.24 -13.50 -12.57
N PHE A 11 -34.43 -12.53 -13.43
CA PHE A 11 -34.49 -11.13 -13.06
C PHE A 11 -35.56 -10.38 -13.87
N THR A 12 -36.00 -9.24 -13.35
CA THR A 12 -36.86 -8.31 -14.07
C THR A 12 -36.07 -7.02 -14.38
N ARG A 13 -36.28 -6.46 -15.57
CA ARG A 13 -35.72 -5.15 -15.92
C ARG A 13 -36.27 -4.06 -15.02
N VAL A 14 -35.48 -3.01 -14.80
CA VAL A 14 -35.96 -1.84 -14.03
C VAL A 14 -37.16 -1.22 -14.77
N GLY A 15 -38.28 -1.08 -14.06
CA GLY A 15 -39.55 -0.62 -14.64
C GLY A 15 -40.36 -1.67 -15.43
N GLY A 16 -39.84 -2.88 -15.57
CA GLY A 16 -40.52 -3.98 -16.23
C GLY A 16 -41.20 -4.95 -15.25
N THR A 17 -42.18 -5.71 -15.73
CA THR A 17 -42.90 -6.73 -14.94
C THR A 17 -42.62 -8.15 -15.40
N LYS A 18 -42.02 -8.33 -16.59
CA LYS A 18 -41.80 -9.69 -17.15
C LYS A 18 -40.47 -10.25 -16.59
N PRO A 19 -40.51 -11.49 -16.01
CA PRO A 19 -39.28 -12.19 -15.62
C PRO A 19 -38.51 -12.61 -16.86
N ILE A 20 -37.18 -12.56 -16.76
CA ILE A 20 -36.25 -13.02 -17.77
C ILE A 20 -35.37 -14.09 -17.12
N THR A 21 -35.47 -15.30 -17.64
CA THR A 21 -34.61 -16.42 -17.20
C THR A 21 -33.24 -16.31 -17.84
N VAL A 22 -32.19 -16.54 -17.06
CA VAL A 22 -30.80 -16.51 -17.54
C VAL A 22 -30.04 -17.74 -17.07
N ASP A 23 -29.26 -18.32 -17.97
CA ASP A 23 -28.30 -19.34 -17.61
C ASP A 23 -26.91 -18.70 -17.50
N THR A 24 -26.53 -18.41 -16.27
CA THR A 24 -25.27 -17.69 -15.97
C THR A 24 -24.48 -18.42 -14.89
N ARG A 25 -23.16 -18.42 -15.05
CA ARG A 25 -22.23 -18.76 -13.98
C ARG A 25 -21.81 -17.50 -13.24
N ILE A 26 -21.97 -17.51 -11.93
CA ILE A 26 -21.63 -16.37 -11.07
C ILE A 26 -20.32 -16.66 -10.38
N ILE A 27 -19.37 -15.72 -10.52
CA ILE A 27 -18.08 -15.72 -9.83
C ILE A 27 -18.02 -14.45 -9.01
N ALA A 28 -17.84 -14.60 -7.69
CA ALA A 28 -17.69 -13.49 -6.78
C ALA A 28 -16.26 -13.44 -6.23
N ALA A 29 -15.72 -12.25 -6.02
CA ALA A 29 -14.41 -12.07 -5.40
C ALA A 29 -14.48 -10.98 -4.33
N THR A 30 -13.76 -11.19 -3.24
CA THR A 30 -13.65 -10.23 -2.15
C THR A 30 -12.34 -10.43 -1.40
N ASN A 31 -11.83 -9.37 -0.82
CA ASN A 31 -10.71 -9.40 0.12
C ASN A 31 -11.17 -9.24 1.58
N ARG A 32 -12.48 -9.27 1.82
CA ARG A 32 -13.07 -9.14 3.17
C ARG A 32 -13.46 -10.50 3.72
N ASP A 33 -13.29 -10.67 5.01
CA ASP A 33 -13.86 -11.79 5.74
C ASP A 33 -15.39 -11.61 5.80
N LEU A 34 -16.09 -12.31 4.89
CA LEU A 34 -17.56 -12.24 4.77
C LEU A 34 -18.23 -12.87 5.98
N LYS A 35 -17.66 -13.90 6.60
CA LYS A 35 -18.24 -14.53 7.79
C LYS A 35 -18.28 -13.54 8.94
N LYS A 36 -17.18 -12.85 9.19
CA LYS A 36 -17.13 -11.78 10.17
C LYS A 36 -18.09 -10.62 9.84
N ALA A 37 -18.25 -10.29 8.56
CA ALA A 37 -19.20 -9.25 8.13
C ALA A 37 -20.66 -9.66 8.38
N VAL A 38 -21.00 -10.96 8.29
CA VAL A 38 -22.30 -11.49 8.67
C VAL A 38 -22.51 -11.38 10.19
N ASP A 39 -21.53 -11.81 10.99
CA ASP A 39 -21.59 -11.74 12.46
C ASP A 39 -21.75 -10.29 12.96
N GLU A 40 -21.16 -9.33 12.25
CA GLU A 40 -21.29 -7.89 12.52
C GLU A 40 -22.57 -7.25 11.92
N GLY A 41 -23.45 -8.02 11.28
CA GLY A 41 -24.67 -7.53 10.62
C GLY A 41 -24.44 -6.62 9.39
N LYS A 42 -23.21 -6.60 8.86
CA LYS A 42 -22.80 -5.79 7.68
C LYS A 42 -23.02 -6.51 6.35
N PHE A 43 -23.27 -7.81 6.39
CA PHE A 43 -23.54 -8.64 5.24
C PHE A 43 -24.67 -9.62 5.57
N ARG A 44 -25.54 -9.88 4.60
CA ARG A 44 -26.68 -10.78 4.81
C ARG A 44 -26.20 -12.22 4.80
N ASP A 45 -26.70 -13.01 5.75
CA ASP A 45 -26.42 -14.44 5.89
C ASP A 45 -26.94 -15.26 4.70
N ASP A 46 -28.17 -14.98 4.24
CA ASP A 46 -28.77 -15.66 3.08
C ASP A 46 -27.93 -15.49 1.80
N LEU A 47 -27.38 -14.32 1.58
CA LEU A 47 -26.51 -14.04 0.45
C LEU A 47 -25.13 -14.70 0.61
N TYR A 48 -24.59 -14.72 1.83
CA TYR A 48 -23.34 -15.40 2.14
C TYR A 48 -23.40 -16.87 1.78
N TYR A 49 -24.41 -17.62 2.26
CA TYR A 49 -24.54 -19.05 1.98
C TYR A 49 -24.77 -19.35 0.49
N ARG A 50 -25.36 -18.44 -0.25
CA ARG A 50 -25.57 -18.62 -1.70
C ARG A 50 -24.32 -18.34 -2.53
N LEU A 51 -23.47 -17.42 -2.10
CA LEU A 51 -22.22 -17.11 -2.78
C LEU A 51 -21.10 -18.08 -2.40
N ASN A 52 -21.05 -18.50 -1.13
CA ASN A 52 -19.97 -19.30 -0.58
C ASN A 52 -20.20 -20.82 -0.73
N VAL A 53 -20.60 -21.27 -1.91
CA VAL A 53 -20.78 -22.72 -2.22
C VAL A 53 -19.42 -23.39 -2.45
N ILE A 54 -18.55 -22.75 -3.21
CA ILE A 54 -17.18 -23.18 -3.45
C ILE A 54 -16.27 -21.98 -3.19
N ALA A 55 -15.53 -22.02 -2.09
CA ALA A 55 -14.55 -20.98 -1.76
C ALA A 55 -13.17 -21.39 -2.25
N ILE A 56 -12.51 -20.49 -2.96
CA ILE A 56 -11.10 -20.61 -3.34
C ILE A 56 -10.37 -19.49 -2.65
N GLU A 57 -9.53 -19.84 -1.69
CA GLU A 57 -8.65 -18.88 -1.01
C GLU A 57 -7.35 -18.75 -1.78
N LEU A 58 -7.05 -17.53 -2.20
CA LEU A 58 -5.77 -17.20 -2.82
C LEU A 58 -4.80 -16.75 -1.72
N PRO A 59 -3.70 -17.50 -1.51
CA PRO A 59 -2.73 -17.11 -0.51
C PRO A 59 -2.01 -15.82 -0.94
N PRO A 60 -1.58 -14.99 0.03
CA PRO A 60 -0.84 -13.77 -0.27
C PRO A 60 0.58 -14.08 -0.77
N LEU A 61 1.16 -13.17 -1.56
CA LEU A 61 2.48 -13.35 -2.19
C LEU A 61 3.61 -13.63 -1.19
N ARG A 62 3.51 -13.11 0.04
CA ARG A 62 4.48 -13.40 1.13
C ARG A 62 4.57 -14.88 1.52
N GLU A 63 3.55 -15.68 1.19
CA GLU A 63 3.50 -17.13 1.44
C GLU A 63 4.04 -17.94 0.26
N HIS A 64 4.26 -17.29 -0.89
CA HIS A 64 4.80 -17.86 -2.12
C HIS A 64 5.95 -17.00 -2.67
N LYS A 65 6.95 -16.77 -1.84
CA LYS A 65 8.08 -15.90 -2.21
C LYS A 65 8.93 -16.47 -3.35
N GLU A 66 8.89 -17.78 -3.53
CA GLU A 66 9.52 -18.49 -4.66
C GLU A 66 8.99 -18.08 -6.02
N ASP A 67 7.77 -17.54 -6.09
CA ASP A 67 7.18 -17.07 -7.35
C ASP A 67 7.67 -15.65 -7.73
N ILE A 68 8.23 -14.89 -6.77
CA ILE A 68 8.65 -13.50 -6.98
C ILE A 68 9.66 -13.34 -8.13
N PRO A 69 10.72 -14.16 -8.24
CA PRO A 69 11.66 -14.04 -9.35
C PRO A 69 10.99 -14.24 -10.71
N LEU A 70 10.12 -15.25 -10.83
CA LEU A 70 9.39 -15.54 -12.07
C LEU A 70 8.43 -14.41 -12.44
N LEU A 71 7.71 -13.88 -11.48
CA LEU A 71 6.80 -12.74 -11.67
C LEU A 71 7.58 -11.48 -12.06
N ALA A 72 8.73 -11.21 -11.42
CA ALA A 72 9.55 -10.06 -11.75
C ALA A 72 10.07 -10.12 -13.20
N HIS A 73 10.55 -11.28 -13.65
CA HIS A 73 10.96 -11.49 -15.03
C HIS A 73 9.80 -11.32 -16.02
N HIS A 74 8.64 -11.88 -15.71
CA HIS A 74 7.44 -11.73 -16.53
C HIS A 74 7.05 -10.25 -16.69
N PHE A 75 7.06 -9.45 -15.61
CA PHE A 75 6.74 -8.03 -15.69
C PHE A 75 7.78 -7.24 -16.46
N ILE A 76 9.07 -7.56 -16.33
CA ILE A 76 10.12 -6.93 -17.14
C ILE A 76 9.89 -7.20 -18.63
N GLU A 77 9.59 -8.42 -19.02
CA GLU A 77 9.29 -8.77 -20.42
C GLU A 77 8.04 -8.05 -20.91
N LYS A 78 6.95 -8.07 -20.14
CA LYS A 78 5.71 -7.37 -20.44
C LYS A 78 5.95 -5.89 -20.71
N PHE A 79 6.60 -5.20 -19.78
CA PHE A 79 6.84 -3.76 -19.88
C PHE A 79 7.89 -3.39 -20.93
N ASN A 80 8.86 -4.25 -21.22
CA ASN A 80 9.75 -4.05 -22.37
C ASN A 80 8.98 -3.99 -23.68
N ILE A 81 7.95 -4.84 -23.85
CA ILE A 81 7.09 -4.84 -25.03
C ILE A 81 6.22 -3.57 -25.04
N GLU A 82 5.59 -3.22 -23.92
CA GLU A 82 4.65 -2.10 -23.83
C GLU A 82 5.31 -0.73 -23.95
N MET A 83 6.51 -0.55 -23.36
CA MET A 83 7.21 0.75 -23.29
C MET A 83 8.36 0.87 -24.30
N GLY A 84 8.66 -0.18 -25.08
CA GLY A 84 9.86 -0.22 -25.92
C GLY A 84 11.15 -0.20 -25.11
N GLY A 85 11.11 -0.74 -23.88
CA GLY A 85 12.22 -0.79 -22.94
C GLY A 85 13.33 -1.74 -23.37
N LYS A 86 14.51 -1.60 -22.75
CA LYS A 86 15.71 -2.41 -23.03
C LYS A 86 16.27 -3.04 -21.75
N ILE A 87 15.44 -3.28 -20.77
CA ILE A 87 15.87 -3.92 -19.52
C ILE A 87 16.09 -5.41 -19.78
N GLU A 88 17.31 -5.88 -19.63
CA GLU A 88 17.68 -7.27 -19.86
C GLU A 88 17.44 -8.15 -18.65
N ARG A 89 17.74 -7.64 -17.45
CA ARG A 89 17.65 -8.41 -16.20
C ARG A 89 17.46 -7.51 -14.98
N ILE A 90 17.17 -8.16 -13.89
CA ILE A 90 17.25 -7.66 -12.53
C ILE A 90 18.47 -8.27 -11.84
N THR A 91 19.20 -7.51 -11.04
CA THR A 91 20.39 -8.02 -10.31
C THR A 91 19.97 -8.97 -9.18
N GLU A 92 20.87 -9.87 -8.76
CA GLU A 92 20.61 -10.80 -7.65
C GLU A 92 20.28 -10.04 -6.35
N GLU A 93 21.03 -8.98 -6.03
CA GLU A 93 20.76 -8.14 -4.86
C GLU A 93 19.36 -7.49 -4.91
N ALA A 94 18.90 -7.11 -6.10
CA ALA A 94 17.56 -6.57 -6.27
C ALA A 94 16.49 -7.65 -6.10
N LEU A 95 16.72 -8.86 -6.61
CA LEU A 95 15.82 -10.01 -6.40
C LEU A 95 15.74 -10.39 -4.92
N GLU A 96 16.86 -10.49 -4.22
CA GLU A 96 16.88 -10.74 -2.77
C GLU A 96 16.03 -9.72 -2.02
N ARG A 97 16.17 -8.44 -2.35
CA ARG A 97 15.39 -7.37 -1.73
C ARG A 97 13.88 -7.48 -2.02
N LEU A 98 13.50 -7.93 -3.23
CA LEU A 98 12.11 -8.24 -3.55
C LEU A 98 11.59 -9.44 -2.74
N MET A 99 12.41 -10.48 -2.54
CA MET A 99 12.03 -11.67 -1.77
C MET A 99 11.93 -11.40 -0.26
N GLU A 100 12.66 -10.45 0.28
CA GLU A 100 12.58 -10.06 1.69
C GLU A 100 11.31 -9.26 2.02
N TYR A 101 10.74 -8.57 1.05
CA TYR A 101 9.58 -7.71 1.26
C TYR A 101 8.28 -8.52 1.42
N ASP A 102 7.31 -8.02 2.23
CA ASP A 102 6.08 -8.75 2.59
C ASP A 102 4.92 -8.56 1.61
N TRP A 103 5.06 -7.68 0.67
CA TRP A 103 4.07 -7.46 -0.40
C TRP A 103 2.63 -7.27 0.09
N PRO A 104 2.30 -6.26 0.90
CA PRO A 104 0.93 -6.04 1.38
C PRO A 104 -0.08 -5.83 0.26
N GLY A 105 0.35 -5.32 -0.91
CA GLY A 105 -0.44 -5.19 -2.12
C GLY A 105 -0.30 -6.38 -3.09
N ASN A 106 0.38 -7.47 -2.64
CA ASN A 106 0.58 -8.70 -3.41
C ASN A 106 1.19 -8.47 -4.80
N VAL A 107 0.76 -9.25 -5.78
CA VAL A 107 1.27 -9.22 -7.16
C VAL A 107 1.10 -7.84 -7.82
N ARG A 108 0.01 -7.13 -7.50
CA ARG A 108 -0.24 -5.79 -8.04
C ARG A 108 0.77 -4.75 -7.54
N GLU A 109 1.23 -4.87 -6.30
CA GLU A 109 2.29 -4.01 -5.77
C GLU A 109 3.63 -4.35 -6.41
N LEU A 110 3.96 -5.63 -6.57
CA LEU A 110 5.17 -6.08 -7.26
C LEU A 110 5.22 -5.55 -8.70
N GLU A 111 4.12 -5.68 -9.45
CA GLU A 111 3.98 -5.14 -10.81
C GLU A 111 4.30 -3.64 -10.85
N ASN A 112 3.68 -2.84 -9.98
CA ASN A 112 3.92 -1.39 -9.92
C ASN A 112 5.36 -1.03 -9.52
N VAL A 113 5.98 -1.82 -8.65
CA VAL A 113 7.39 -1.61 -8.24
C VAL A 113 8.32 -1.86 -9.41
N ILE A 114 8.12 -2.95 -10.16
CA ILE A 114 8.92 -3.27 -11.37
C ILE A 114 8.70 -2.21 -12.45
N GLU A 115 7.46 -1.83 -12.74
CA GLU A 115 7.14 -0.77 -13.71
C GLU A 115 7.90 0.51 -13.40
N ARG A 116 7.82 0.97 -12.15
CA ARG A 116 8.53 2.17 -11.70
C ARG A 116 10.04 2.03 -11.80
N ALA A 117 10.59 0.88 -11.40
CA ALA A 117 12.02 0.62 -11.50
C ALA A 117 12.50 0.71 -12.96
N MET A 118 11.76 0.16 -13.91
CA MET A 118 12.09 0.23 -15.34
C MET A 118 12.11 1.67 -15.88
N VAL A 119 11.21 2.54 -15.42
CA VAL A 119 11.18 3.95 -15.81
C VAL A 119 12.39 4.73 -15.27
N ILE A 120 12.86 4.38 -14.06
CA ILE A 120 13.94 5.09 -13.38
C ILE A 120 15.32 4.59 -13.82
N THR A 121 15.44 3.30 -14.13
CA THR A 121 16.69 2.65 -14.49
C THR A 121 17.30 3.29 -15.75
N LYS A 122 18.53 3.78 -15.64
CA LYS A 122 19.28 4.40 -16.76
C LYS A 122 20.07 3.42 -17.62
N GLY A 123 20.15 2.15 -17.21
CA GLY A 123 20.88 1.07 -17.88
C GLY A 123 19.98 -0.04 -18.37
N THR A 124 20.56 -1.22 -18.57
CA THR A 124 19.84 -2.44 -18.97
C THR A 124 19.59 -3.38 -17.80
N PHE A 125 19.98 -3.02 -16.58
CA PHE A 125 19.82 -3.83 -15.37
C PHE A 125 19.12 -3.06 -14.27
N ILE A 126 18.04 -3.62 -13.71
CA ILE A 126 17.40 -3.09 -12.51
C ILE A 126 18.26 -3.45 -11.29
N LYS A 127 18.69 -2.45 -10.54
CA LYS A 127 19.48 -2.58 -9.31
C LYS A 127 18.61 -2.43 -8.06
N ALA A 128 19.15 -2.84 -6.92
CA ALA A 128 18.46 -2.70 -5.63
C ALA A 128 18.07 -1.24 -5.32
N ASP A 129 18.87 -0.25 -5.72
CA ASP A 129 18.60 1.17 -5.51
C ASP A 129 17.47 1.71 -6.41
N ASP A 130 17.17 1.05 -7.52
CA ASP A 130 16.05 1.42 -8.40
C ASP A 130 14.70 0.95 -7.82
N LEU A 131 14.73 0.03 -6.85
CA LEU A 131 13.54 -0.52 -6.20
C LEU A 131 13.04 0.42 -5.08
N HIS A 132 12.00 1.15 -5.36
CA HIS A 132 11.35 2.03 -4.38
C HIS A 132 10.26 1.26 -3.63
N LEU A 133 10.70 0.40 -2.69
CA LEU A 133 9.81 -0.30 -1.78
C LEU A 133 9.32 0.67 -0.71
N SER A 134 8.01 0.69 -0.45
CA SER A 134 7.47 1.47 0.67
C SER A 134 8.05 0.97 1.99
N PRO A 135 8.41 1.85 2.94
CA PRO A 135 8.86 1.41 4.25
C PRO A 135 7.80 0.47 4.84
N GLN A 136 8.21 -0.76 5.15
CA GLN A 136 7.30 -1.71 5.81
C GLN A 136 6.84 -1.08 7.12
N VAL A 137 5.55 -0.89 7.26
CA VAL A 137 4.94 -0.74 8.57
C VAL A 137 5.02 -2.13 9.20
N ILE A 138 6.12 -2.39 9.91
CA ILE A 138 6.36 -3.64 10.63
C ILE A 138 5.17 -3.83 11.59
N LYS A 139 4.22 -4.69 11.20
CA LYS A 139 3.16 -5.18 12.10
C LYS A 139 3.79 -6.18 13.07
N GLY A 140 4.61 -5.69 13.99
CA GLY A 140 5.27 -6.58 14.92
C GLY A 140 6.21 -5.89 15.88
N LYS A 141 5.83 -4.73 16.38
CA LYS A 141 6.09 -4.18 17.71
C LYS A 141 5.26 -2.91 17.79
N ARG A 142 4.09 -3.00 18.41
CA ARG A 142 3.42 -1.83 18.96
C ARG A 142 4.33 -1.25 20.04
N ALA A 143 5.36 -0.54 19.63
CA ALA A 143 5.81 0.60 20.41
C ALA A 143 4.75 1.67 20.12
N ALA A 144 4.05 2.06 21.14
CA ALA A 144 3.06 3.12 21.12
C ALA A 144 3.66 4.38 20.51
N SER A 145 3.48 4.56 19.21
CA SER A 145 3.66 5.83 18.54
C SER A 145 2.27 6.28 18.12
N THR A 146 1.74 7.10 18.99
CA THR A 146 0.54 7.91 18.85
C THR A 146 0.33 8.38 17.41
N SER A 147 -0.89 8.21 16.92
CA SER A 147 -1.41 8.57 15.61
C SER A 147 -1.38 10.08 15.26
N ASP A 148 -0.55 10.86 15.96
CA ASP A 148 -0.42 12.32 15.81
C ASP A 148 0.76 12.78 14.94
N ASP A 149 1.57 11.85 14.40
CA ASP A 149 2.89 12.18 13.82
C ASP A 149 2.85 12.59 12.33
N LYS A 150 1.69 12.74 11.72
CA LYS A 150 1.55 13.04 10.28
C LYS A 150 1.12 14.46 9.93
N THR A 151 0.95 15.34 10.89
CA THR A 151 0.64 16.72 10.57
C THR A 151 1.93 17.52 10.33
N ILE A 152 1.90 18.45 9.36
CA ILE A 152 3.02 19.37 9.08
C ILE A 152 3.51 20.03 10.38
N LYS A 153 2.60 20.34 11.30
CA LYS A 153 2.92 20.92 12.61
C LYS A 153 3.80 20.03 13.49
N THR A 154 3.58 18.72 13.46
CA THR A 154 4.33 17.75 14.28
C THR A 154 5.72 17.50 13.71
N VAL A 155 5.82 17.43 12.39
CA VAL A 155 7.11 17.30 11.69
C VAL A 155 7.94 18.56 11.90
N GLU A 156 7.34 19.73 11.78
CA GLU A 156 7.98 21.03 12.02
C GLU A 156 8.48 21.14 13.46
N LYS A 157 7.65 20.78 14.45
CA LYS A 157 8.04 20.79 15.87
C LYS A 157 9.27 19.92 16.13
N LYS A 158 9.26 18.65 15.67
CA LYS A 158 10.39 17.72 15.84
C LYS A 158 11.66 18.21 15.16
N HIS A 159 11.52 18.79 13.96
CA HIS A 159 12.67 19.34 13.24
C HIS A 159 13.30 20.53 13.97
N ILE A 160 12.49 21.47 14.45
CA ILE A 160 12.97 22.62 15.24
C ILE A 160 13.64 22.14 16.52
N GLU A 161 13.04 21.22 17.25
CA GLU A 161 13.58 20.67 18.50
C GLU A 161 14.94 19.97 18.27
N LYS A 162 15.09 19.21 17.20
CA LYS A 162 16.34 18.57 16.81
C LYS A 162 17.44 19.59 16.55
N ILE A 163 17.17 20.63 15.76
CA ILE A 163 18.15 21.67 15.44
C ILE A 163 18.53 22.50 16.67
N LEU A 164 17.59 22.74 17.58
CA LEU A 164 17.88 23.42 18.86
C LEU A 164 18.80 22.57 19.73
N LYS A 165 18.57 21.27 19.87
CA LYS A 165 19.44 20.35 20.63
C LYS A 165 20.83 20.25 20.02
N GLU A 166 20.95 20.10 18.70
CA GLU A 166 22.23 20.04 17.98
C GLU A 166 23.09 21.33 18.15
N ASN A 167 22.46 22.48 18.31
CA ASN A 167 23.16 23.77 18.50
C ASN A 167 23.15 24.24 19.95
N ASN A 168 22.98 23.36 20.95
CA ASN A 168 22.98 23.69 22.39
C ASN A 168 22.04 24.84 22.74
N TRP A 169 20.86 24.91 22.08
CA TRP A 169 19.87 25.98 22.26
C TRP A 169 20.38 27.40 21.90
N ASN A 170 21.41 27.48 21.05
CA ASN A 170 21.83 28.77 20.50
C ASN A 170 20.84 29.21 19.41
N ILE A 171 19.97 30.17 19.78
CA ILE A 171 18.87 30.65 18.92
C ILE A 171 19.38 31.21 17.60
N GLN A 172 20.51 31.93 17.62
CA GLN A 172 21.07 32.54 16.42
C GLN A 172 21.51 31.48 15.39
N LYS A 173 22.33 30.54 15.85
CA LYS A 173 22.83 29.43 14.97
C LYS A 173 21.71 28.55 14.52
N SER A 174 20.70 28.29 15.37
CA SER A 174 19.56 27.46 15.03
C SER A 174 18.64 28.13 14.01
N ALA A 175 18.41 29.45 14.12
CA ALA A 175 17.63 30.20 13.14
C ALA A 175 18.28 30.21 11.77
N GLU A 176 19.60 30.40 11.73
CA GLU A 176 20.41 30.35 10.50
C GLU A 176 20.31 28.99 9.81
N LYS A 177 20.47 27.86 10.57
CA LYS A 177 20.33 26.50 10.05
C LYS A 177 18.93 26.16 9.57
N LEU A 178 17.90 26.76 10.18
CA LEU A 178 16.50 26.58 9.80
C LEU A 178 16.07 27.49 8.65
N GLY A 179 16.93 28.43 8.20
CA GLY A 179 16.60 29.40 7.16
C GLY A 179 15.49 30.37 7.54
N ILE A 180 15.31 30.66 8.84
CA ILE A 180 14.29 31.59 9.37
C ILE A 180 14.93 32.67 10.26
N ASP A 181 14.23 33.77 10.44
CA ASP A 181 14.68 34.80 11.35
C ASP A 181 14.48 34.42 12.84
N ARG A 182 15.24 35.10 13.74
CA ARG A 182 15.22 34.80 15.17
C ARG A 182 13.85 34.98 15.81
N VAL A 183 13.09 36.00 15.37
CA VAL A 183 11.77 36.33 15.92
C VAL A 183 10.79 35.19 15.58
N THR A 184 10.85 34.71 14.35
CA THR A 184 10.07 33.56 13.89
C THR A 184 10.41 32.31 14.68
N LEU A 185 11.69 32.03 14.95
CA LEU A 185 12.09 30.86 15.75
C LEU A 185 11.59 31.00 17.21
N TYR A 186 11.71 32.15 17.82
CA TYR A 186 11.16 32.42 19.16
C TYR A 186 9.64 32.17 19.23
N ASN A 187 8.90 32.67 18.26
CA ASN A 187 7.45 32.45 18.18
C ASN A 187 7.09 30.94 18.03
N LYS A 188 7.89 30.21 17.25
CA LYS A 188 7.70 28.76 17.09
C LYS A 188 8.06 27.99 18.37
N ILE A 189 9.14 28.33 19.07
CA ILE A 189 9.50 27.75 20.38
C ILE A 189 8.36 27.93 21.37
N LYS A 190 7.82 29.16 21.48
CA LYS A 190 6.70 29.49 22.37
C LYS A 190 5.42 28.74 21.97
N LYS A 191 5.10 28.71 20.66
CA LYS A 191 3.93 28.02 20.10
C LYS A 191 3.95 26.51 20.36
N TYR A 192 5.11 25.88 20.23
CA TYR A 192 5.28 24.43 20.41
C TYR A 192 5.67 24.04 21.83
N LYS A 193 5.78 25.01 22.74
CA LYS A 193 6.18 24.82 24.17
C LYS A 193 7.48 23.98 24.29
N LEU A 194 8.50 24.35 23.50
CA LEU A 194 9.79 23.68 23.57
C LEU A 194 10.60 24.25 24.72
N THR A 195 11.15 23.39 25.57
CA THR A 195 11.97 23.81 26.76
C THR A 195 13.32 23.10 26.68
N LYS A 196 14.35 23.78 27.21
CA LYS A 196 15.66 23.19 27.40
C LYS A 196 15.57 22.31 28.66
N GLU A 197 15.72 21.00 28.48
CA GLU A 197 15.95 20.06 29.58
C GLU A 197 17.34 20.24 30.16
#